data_a39339926ea3d2448a7a61e6cffe8145
#
_entry.id   a39339926ea3d2448a7a61e6cffe8145
#
_cell.length_a   1.000
_cell.length_b   1.000
_cell.length_c   1.000
_cell.angle_alpha   90.00
_cell.angle_beta   90.00
_cell.angle_gamma   90.00
#
_symmetry.space_group_name_H-M   'P 1'
#
loop_
_entity.id
_entity.type
_entity.pdbx_description
1 polymer ?
#
loop_
_entity_poly.entity_id
_entity_poly.type
_entity_poly.pdbx_seq_one_letter_code
_entity_poly.pdbx_strand_id
1 'polypeptide(L)'
;GLSITGGDLTFTDNSMNFPGYNLHSDWMAVPKTRGILAVRFDFGDYGMWDNRYVKHALLHNQALYFKVALTKKLTLTAGLEDWAQWGGDSPLYGPQPHSFTDYLKILVGSGGGDDASKSDQINALGNHLGRELVRLDWAEEKWTLTFQHDIPFEDGSGVGFQNFPDGVNTLHFSFNDKEKWVSDLLLEFIYTKWQSGTRHDRPATPEELKKNPGKTRYVIGGCDDYFNNG
;
A
#
# COMPACT_ATOMS: atom_id res chain seq x y z
N GLY A 1 8.89 -3.32 -6.62
CA GLY A 1 8.74 -2.35 -5.53
C GLY A 1 9.95 -1.44 -5.37
N LEU A 2 9.87 -0.46 -4.51
CA LEU A 2 10.97 0.48 -4.20
C LEU A 2 11.61 0.18 -2.84
N SER A 3 11.45 -1.01 -2.29
CA SER A 3 12.10 -1.39 -1.03
C SER A 3 13.61 -1.42 -1.16
N ILE A 4 14.30 -0.94 -0.13
CA ILE A 4 15.78 -1.00 -0.02
C ILE A 4 16.22 -2.35 0.55
N THR A 5 15.35 -3.00 1.30
CA THR A 5 15.65 -4.22 2.08
C THR A 5 15.27 -5.52 1.38
N GLY A 6 14.74 -5.47 0.15
CA GLY A 6 14.29 -6.64 -0.62
C GLY A 6 12.89 -7.13 -0.24
N GLY A 7 12.18 -6.38 0.58
CA GLY A 7 10.79 -6.61 0.97
C GLY A 7 10.19 -5.38 1.62
N ASP A 8 8.91 -5.38 1.80
CA ASP A 8 8.14 -4.39 2.56
C ASP A 8 7.04 -5.09 3.36
N LEU A 9 6.18 -4.34 4.03
CA LEU A 9 5.12 -4.92 4.85
C LEU A 9 3.94 -5.49 4.04
N THR A 10 3.88 -5.21 2.74
CA THR A 10 2.79 -5.64 1.86
C THR A 10 3.17 -6.77 0.92
N PHE A 11 4.44 -6.86 0.56
CA PHE A 11 4.94 -7.80 -0.42
C PHE A 11 6.36 -8.27 -0.08
N THR A 12 6.65 -9.54 -0.29
CA THR A 12 7.98 -10.12 -0.10
C THR A 12 8.43 -10.86 -1.36
N ASP A 13 9.74 -10.95 -1.59
CA ASP A 13 10.33 -11.69 -2.70
C ASP A 13 10.10 -13.21 -2.59
N ASN A 14 9.56 -13.68 -1.47
CA ASN A 14 9.21 -15.08 -1.21
C ASN A 14 7.75 -15.41 -1.54
N SER A 15 7.02 -14.52 -2.21
CA SER A 15 5.66 -14.79 -2.67
C SER A 15 5.62 -15.77 -3.82
N MET A 16 4.51 -16.51 -3.96
CA MET A 16 4.27 -17.34 -5.14
C MET A 16 4.06 -16.46 -6.38
N ASN A 17 4.54 -16.97 -7.52
CA ASN A 17 4.25 -16.32 -8.80
C ASN A 17 2.79 -16.57 -9.19
N PHE A 18 2.06 -15.50 -9.48
CA PHE A 18 0.71 -15.58 -10.02
C PHE A 18 0.73 -15.32 -11.53
N PRO A 19 -0.02 -16.09 -12.32
CA PRO A 19 -0.16 -15.81 -13.75
C PRO A 19 -0.94 -14.50 -13.94
N GLY A 20 -0.42 -13.64 -14.81
CA GLY A 20 -1.02 -12.33 -15.04
C GLY A 20 -0.15 -11.46 -15.94
N TYR A 21 -0.42 -10.16 -15.92
CA TYR A 21 0.41 -9.18 -16.60
C TYR A 21 0.74 -8.02 -15.65
N ASN A 22 1.87 -7.38 -15.93
CA ASN A 22 2.29 -6.16 -15.25
C ASN A 22 2.79 -5.15 -16.28
N LEU A 23 2.25 -3.95 -16.22
CA LEU A 23 2.71 -2.79 -16.97
C LEU A 23 3.40 -1.85 -15.98
N HIS A 24 4.66 -1.59 -16.21
CA HIS A 24 5.41 -0.69 -15.36
C HIS A 24 6.26 0.26 -16.20
N SER A 25 6.60 1.39 -15.62
CA SER A 25 7.57 2.30 -16.20
C SER A 25 8.86 2.31 -15.39
N ASP A 26 9.95 2.66 -16.04
CA ASP A 26 11.09 3.27 -15.34
C ASP A 26 10.75 4.70 -14.91
N TRP A 27 11.69 5.37 -14.23
CA TRP A 27 11.51 6.78 -13.90
C TRP A 27 11.44 7.64 -15.15
N MET A 28 10.27 8.19 -15.42
CA MET A 28 10.00 9.08 -16.54
C MET A 28 10.09 10.53 -16.10
N ALA A 29 11.00 11.30 -16.67
CA ALA A 29 11.08 12.74 -16.42
C ALA A 29 9.81 13.45 -16.92
N VAL A 30 9.19 14.25 -16.07
CA VAL A 30 8.01 15.03 -16.46
C VAL A 30 8.45 16.19 -17.36
N PRO A 31 7.88 16.35 -18.57
CA PRO A 31 8.23 17.42 -19.49
C PRO A 31 8.12 18.80 -18.83
N LYS A 32 8.99 19.73 -19.23
CA LYS A 32 9.02 21.13 -18.75
C LYS A 32 9.43 21.33 -17.27
N THR A 33 9.69 20.29 -16.51
CA THR A 33 10.17 20.40 -15.11
C THR A 33 11.69 20.55 -14.99
N ARG A 34 12.41 20.62 -16.12
CA ARG A 34 13.90 20.71 -16.15
C ARG A 34 14.60 19.57 -15.39
N GLY A 35 13.98 18.37 -15.35
CA GLY A 35 14.49 17.21 -14.64
C GLY A 35 14.28 17.23 -13.12
N ILE A 36 13.51 18.20 -12.60
CA ILE A 36 13.19 18.27 -11.16
C ILE A 36 12.23 17.18 -10.76
N LEU A 37 11.26 16.86 -11.63
CA LEU A 37 10.20 15.89 -11.32
C LEU A 37 10.28 14.69 -12.27
N ALA A 38 10.22 13.49 -11.69
CA ALA A 38 10.02 12.24 -12.42
C ALA A 38 8.89 11.43 -11.79
N VAL A 39 8.24 10.59 -12.58
CA VAL A 39 7.17 9.69 -12.15
C VAL A 39 7.50 8.26 -12.54
N ARG A 40 7.00 7.32 -11.77
CA ARG A 40 7.02 5.89 -12.04
C ARG A 40 5.68 5.31 -11.67
N PHE A 41 5.17 4.37 -12.47
CA PHE A 41 3.96 3.62 -12.17
C PHE A 41 4.19 2.12 -12.32
N ASP A 42 3.36 1.35 -11.60
CA ASP A 42 3.14 -0.08 -11.78
C ASP A 42 1.64 -0.33 -11.86
N PHE A 43 1.21 -1.27 -12.71
CA PHE A 43 -0.17 -1.66 -12.90
C PHE A 43 -0.24 -3.11 -13.36
N GLY A 44 -0.90 -3.97 -12.62
CA GLY A 44 -0.96 -5.39 -12.95
C GLY A 44 -2.22 -6.07 -12.48
N ASP A 45 -2.61 -7.12 -13.20
CA ASP A 45 -3.71 -8.00 -12.84
C ASP A 45 -3.27 -9.46 -12.93
N TYR A 46 -3.65 -10.24 -11.93
CA TYR A 46 -3.21 -11.60 -11.76
C TYR A 46 -4.37 -12.51 -11.35
N GLY A 47 -4.30 -13.77 -11.77
CA GLY A 47 -5.21 -14.82 -11.32
C GLY A 47 -4.59 -15.64 -10.18
N MET A 48 -5.34 -15.84 -9.12
CA MET A 48 -4.95 -16.65 -7.97
C MET A 48 -5.62 -18.02 -8.08
N TRP A 49 -5.14 -18.87 -9.00
CA TRP A 49 -5.79 -20.14 -9.40
C TRP A 49 -5.26 -21.38 -8.68
N ASP A 50 -4.56 -21.19 -7.59
CA ASP A 50 -4.07 -22.26 -6.73
C ASP A 50 -5.17 -22.83 -5.81
N ASN A 51 -4.80 -23.78 -4.93
CA ASN A 51 -5.74 -24.44 -4.03
C ASN A 51 -5.97 -23.66 -2.72
N ARG A 52 -6.36 -22.38 -2.83
CA ARG A 52 -6.69 -21.52 -1.68
C ARG A 52 -8.15 -21.63 -1.25
N TYR A 53 -8.49 -21.03 -0.11
CA TYR A 53 -9.84 -21.07 0.46
C TYR A 53 -10.86 -20.38 -0.47
N VAL A 54 -10.58 -19.20 -0.98
CA VAL A 54 -11.39 -18.54 -2.00
C VAL A 54 -10.85 -18.92 -3.37
N LYS A 55 -11.66 -19.65 -4.15
CA LYS A 55 -11.28 -20.13 -5.49
C LYS A 55 -11.39 -19.01 -6.51
N HIS A 56 -10.53 -19.05 -7.54
CA HIS A 56 -10.55 -18.11 -8.66
C HIS A 56 -10.48 -16.63 -8.26
N ALA A 57 -9.91 -16.34 -7.09
CA ALA A 57 -9.70 -14.95 -6.68
C ALA A 57 -8.77 -14.24 -7.66
N LEU A 58 -8.97 -12.93 -7.79
CA LEU A 58 -8.19 -12.03 -8.62
C LEU A 58 -7.34 -11.14 -7.73
N LEU A 59 -6.19 -10.74 -8.22
CA LEU A 59 -5.31 -9.81 -7.53
C LEU A 59 -4.98 -8.66 -8.46
N HIS A 60 -5.24 -7.45 -8.03
CA HIS A 60 -4.86 -6.22 -8.71
C HIS A 60 -3.69 -5.56 -7.97
N ASN A 61 -2.74 -5.00 -8.73
CA ASN A 61 -1.67 -4.17 -8.19
C ASN A 61 -1.63 -2.84 -8.93
N GLN A 62 -1.52 -1.77 -8.18
CA GLN A 62 -1.28 -0.45 -8.74
C GLN A 62 -0.32 0.34 -7.85
N ALA A 63 0.57 1.10 -8.46
CA ALA A 63 1.45 2.01 -7.75
C ALA A 63 1.73 3.27 -8.54
N LEU A 64 1.89 4.38 -7.84
CA LEU A 64 2.31 5.66 -8.40
C LEU A 64 3.32 6.32 -7.48
N TYR A 65 4.49 6.60 -8.03
CA TYR A 65 5.59 7.23 -7.33
C TYR A 65 6.05 8.50 -8.02
N PHE A 66 6.38 9.48 -7.22
CA PHE A 66 6.96 10.75 -7.64
C PHE A 66 8.37 10.88 -7.08
N LYS A 67 9.30 11.37 -7.88
CA LYS A 67 10.66 11.69 -7.47
C LYS A 67 10.94 13.15 -7.76
N VAL A 68 11.35 13.90 -6.73
CA VAL A 68 11.60 15.34 -6.80
C VAL A 68 13.03 15.64 -6.41
N ALA A 69 13.80 16.22 -7.30
CA ALA A 69 15.12 16.76 -6.98
C ALA A 69 14.96 18.07 -6.21
N LEU A 70 15.06 18.03 -4.88
CA LEU A 70 14.94 19.20 -4.01
C LEU A 70 16.18 20.10 -4.15
N THR A 71 17.34 19.48 -4.30
CA THR A 71 18.62 20.12 -4.59
C THR A 71 19.44 19.24 -5.54
N LYS A 72 20.67 19.66 -5.87
CA LYS A 72 21.58 18.79 -6.65
C LYS A 72 22.02 17.52 -5.91
N LYS A 73 21.85 17.48 -4.59
CA LYS A 73 22.29 16.38 -3.73
C LYS A 73 21.15 15.69 -3.00
N LEU A 74 20.00 16.34 -2.86
CA LEU A 74 18.86 15.85 -2.09
C LEU A 74 17.67 15.55 -3.00
N THR A 75 17.21 14.32 -2.96
CA THR A 75 16.05 13.84 -3.72
C THR A 75 15.00 13.31 -2.75
N LEU A 76 13.74 13.72 -2.94
CA LEU A 76 12.58 13.16 -2.29
C LEU A 76 11.89 12.19 -3.25
N THR A 77 11.58 10.99 -2.79
CA THR A 77 10.67 10.06 -3.45
C THR A 77 9.47 9.83 -2.53
N ALA A 78 8.27 9.93 -3.07
CA ALA A 78 7.03 9.62 -2.35
C ALA A 78 6.04 8.94 -3.28
N GLY A 79 5.19 8.09 -2.75
CA GLY A 79 4.16 7.43 -3.54
C GLY A 79 3.34 6.44 -2.74
N LEU A 80 2.41 5.82 -3.43
CA LEU A 80 1.46 4.86 -2.91
C LEU A 80 1.47 3.61 -3.78
N GLU A 81 1.42 2.46 -3.15
CA GLU A 81 1.24 1.15 -3.78
C GLU A 81 0.07 0.44 -3.09
N ASP A 82 -0.78 -0.18 -3.88
CA ASP A 82 -1.96 -0.91 -3.42
C ASP A 82 -2.04 -2.28 -4.10
N TRP A 83 -2.32 -3.29 -3.31
CA TRP A 83 -2.62 -4.65 -3.72
C TRP A 83 -4.03 -5.00 -3.27
N ALA A 84 -4.92 -5.29 -4.22
CA ALA A 84 -6.30 -5.61 -3.95
C ALA A 84 -6.63 -7.06 -4.35
N GLN A 85 -7.00 -7.90 -3.38
CA GLN A 85 -7.57 -9.20 -3.67
C GLN A 85 -9.08 -9.06 -3.79
N TRP A 86 -9.68 -9.54 -4.88
CA TRP A 86 -11.09 -9.36 -5.17
C TRP A 86 -11.69 -10.53 -5.98
N GLY A 87 -13.01 -10.54 -6.15
CA GLY A 87 -13.70 -11.58 -6.89
C GLY A 87 -13.54 -12.98 -6.30
N GLY A 88 -13.75 -13.98 -7.12
CA GLY A 88 -13.62 -15.40 -6.76
C GLY A 88 -14.85 -15.98 -6.08
N ASP A 89 -14.71 -17.24 -5.66
CA ASP A 89 -15.78 -18.06 -5.06
C ASP A 89 -15.42 -18.41 -3.62
N SER A 90 -16.08 -17.76 -2.66
CA SER A 90 -15.90 -18.04 -1.24
C SER A 90 -16.81 -19.22 -0.82
N PRO A 91 -16.27 -20.23 -0.12
CA PRO A 91 -17.10 -21.30 0.44
C PRO A 91 -18.15 -20.80 1.44
N LEU A 92 -17.88 -19.67 2.11
CA LEU A 92 -18.79 -19.11 3.12
C LEU A 92 -19.78 -18.10 2.54
N TYR A 93 -19.33 -17.25 1.61
CA TYR A 93 -20.10 -16.12 1.10
C TYR A 93 -20.56 -16.30 -0.36
N GLY A 94 -20.16 -17.40 -1.02
CA GLY A 94 -20.46 -17.64 -2.43
C GLY A 94 -19.64 -16.80 -3.39
N PRO A 95 -20.09 -16.66 -4.65
CA PRO A 95 -19.42 -15.85 -5.66
C PRO A 95 -19.32 -14.38 -5.21
N GLN A 96 -18.12 -13.80 -5.33
CA GLN A 96 -17.86 -12.40 -5.00
C GLN A 96 -18.02 -11.51 -6.25
N PRO A 97 -18.33 -10.22 -6.09
CA PRO A 97 -18.44 -9.28 -7.20
C PRO A 97 -17.19 -9.30 -8.08
N HIS A 98 -17.37 -9.48 -9.41
CA HIS A 98 -16.27 -9.58 -10.37
C HIS A 98 -16.61 -9.03 -11.76
N SER A 99 -17.63 -8.16 -11.85
CA SER A 99 -17.98 -7.48 -13.08
C SER A 99 -16.92 -6.40 -13.45
N PHE A 100 -16.97 -5.91 -14.68
CA PHE A 100 -16.12 -4.78 -15.08
C PHE A 100 -16.37 -3.51 -14.25
N THR A 101 -17.61 -3.28 -13.82
CA THR A 101 -17.95 -2.17 -12.91
C THR A 101 -17.31 -2.36 -11.54
N ASP A 102 -17.25 -3.60 -11.04
CA ASP A 102 -16.58 -3.89 -9.77
C ASP A 102 -15.07 -3.70 -9.89
N TYR A 103 -14.48 -4.10 -11.01
CA TYR A 103 -13.08 -3.79 -11.29
C TYR A 103 -12.78 -2.28 -11.23
N LEU A 104 -13.63 -1.43 -11.80
CA LEU A 104 -13.46 0.02 -11.69
C LEU A 104 -13.55 0.52 -10.24
N LYS A 105 -14.37 -0.13 -9.38
CA LYS A 105 -14.43 0.19 -7.94
C LYS A 105 -13.14 -0.21 -7.23
N ILE A 106 -12.56 -1.38 -7.57
CA ILE A 106 -11.24 -1.81 -7.06
C ILE A 106 -10.17 -0.77 -7.38
N LEU A 107 -10.09 -0.30 -8.64
CA LEU A 107 -9.09 0.70 -9.05
C LEU A 107 -9.12 2.00 -8.24
N VAL A 108 -10.28 2.39 -7.75
CA VAL A 108 -10.44 3.66 -7.01
C VAL A 108 -10.69 3.46 -5.51
N GLY A 109 -10.58 2.24 -5.00
CA GLY A 109 -10.85 1.93 -3.60
C GLY A 109 -12.28 2.30 -3.16
N SER A 110 -13.27 2.08 -4.04
CA SER A 110 -14.68 2.42 -3.77
C SER A 110 -15.44 1.24 -3.18
N GLY A 111 -16.44 1.52 -2.35
CA GLY A 111 -17.32 0.49 -1.76
C GLY A 111 -18.07 -0.36 -2.79
N GLY A 112 -18.35 -1.61 -2.42
CA GLY A 112 -19.11 -2.56 -3.22
C GLY A 112 -20.59 -2.18 -3.44
N GLY A 113 -21.24 -2.88 -4.36
CA GLY A 113 -22.68 -2.79 -4.57
C GLY A 113 -23.48 -3.66 -3.60
N ASP A 114 -24.78 -3.77 -3.83
CA ASP A 114 -25.71 -4.57 -2.99
C ASP A 114 -25.39 -6.07 -2.98
N ASP A 115 -24.65 -6.55 -3.97
CA ASP A 115 -24.15 -7.91 -4.14
C ASP A 115 -22.84 -8.20 -3.40
N ALA A 116 -22.19 -7.17 -2.86
CA ALA A 116 -20.99 -7.30 -2.05
C ALA A 116 -21.29 -7.59 -0.58
N SER A 117 -20.29 -8.05 0.16
CA SER A 117 -20.38 -8.20 1.62
C SER A 117 -20.68 -6.84 2.28
N LYS A 118 -21.27 -6.86 3.49
CA LYS A 118 -21.55 -5.61 4.21
C LYS A 118 -20.26 -4.83 4.55
N SER A 119 -19.16 -5.53 4.75
CA SER A 119 -17.84 -4.91 4.95
C SER A 119 -17.42 -4.15 3.70
N ASP A 120 -17.49 -4.81 2.55
CA ASP A 120 -17.08 -4.24 1.27
C ASP A 120 -17.99 -3.10 0.80
N GLN A 121 -19.26 -3.10 1.23
CA GLN A 121 -20.18 -1.97 0.96
C GLN A 121 -19.84 -0.71 1.76
N ILE A 122 -19.25 -0.86 2.93
CA ILE A 122 -18.94 0.26 3.84
C ILE A 122 -17.52 0.78 3.61
N ASN A 123 -16.57 -0.12 3.34
CA ASN A 123 -15.17 0.17 3.09
C ASN A 123 -14.88 0.19 1.57
N ALA A 124 -13.76 -0.39 1.14
CA ALA A 124 -13.48 -0.64 -0.26
C ALA A 124 -13.94 -2.04 -0.65
N LEU A 125 -14.36 -2.24 -1.90
CA LEU A 125 -14.63 -3.56 -2.45
C LEU A 125 -13.33 -4.34 -2.57
N GLY A 126 -13.32 -5.57 -2.05
CA GLY A 126 -12.13 -6.42 -1.97
C GLY A 126 -11.27 -6.16 -0.75
N ASN A 127 -10.18 -6.89 -0.64
CA ASN A 127 -9.22 -6.75 0.45
C ASN A 127 -7.99 -5.99 -0.07
N HIS A 128 -7.87 -4.75 0.34
CA HIS A 128 -6.76 -3.86 -0.02
C HIS A 128 -5.66 -3.92 1.03
N LEU A 129 -4.45 -4.13 0.59
CA LEU A 129 -3.26 -4.03 1.40
C LEU A 129 -2.22 -3.20 0.63
N GLY A 130 -1.82 -2.11 1.17
CA GLY A 130 -0.91 -1.22 0.48
C GLY A 130 0.11 -0.57 1.39
N ARG A 131 0.87 0.34 0.79
CA ARG A 131 1.84 1.15 1.50
C ARG A 131 1.95 2.55 0.95
N GLU A 132 2.28 3.46 1.81
CA GLU A 132 2.73 4.81 1.50
C GLU A 132 4.24 4.87 1.73
N LEU A 133 4.97 5.33 0.74
CA LEU A 133 6.43 5.42 0.80
C LEU A 133 6.86 6.87 0.83
N VAL A 134 7.74 7.20 1.78
CA VAL A 134 8.50 8.45 1.79
C VAL A 134 9.97 8.12 1.90
N ARG A 135 10.77 8.60 0.96
CA ARG A 135 12.21 8.35 0.91
C ARG A 135 12.98 9.63 0.62
N LEU A 136 14.04 9.84 1.36
CA LEU A 136 15.01 10.92 1.17
C LEU A 136 16.37 10.32 0.85
N ASP A 137 16.94 10.71 -0.28
CA ASP A 137 18.28 10.33 -0.71
C ASP A 137 19.18 11.56 -0.71
N TRP A 138 20.27 11.53 0.10
CA TRP A 138 21.34 12.53 0.06
C TRP A 138 22.57 11.91 -0.58
N ALA A 139 22.90 12.38 -1.77
CA ALA A 139 24.02 11.88 -2.55
C ALA A 139 25.20 12.84 -2.51
N GLU A 140 26.34 12.34 -2.07
CA GLU A 140 27.66 12.98 -2.17
C GLU A 140 28.52 12.25 -3.21
N GLU A 141 29.67 12.81 -3.55
CA GLU A 141 30.58 12.22 -4.54
C GLU A 141 31.02 10.79 -4.16
N LYS A 142 31.21 10.51 -2.87
CA LYS A 142 31.79 9.25 -2.38
C LYS A 142 30.81 8.36 -1.66
N TRP A 143 29.61 8.84 -1.32
CA TRP A 143 28.61 8.10 -0.56
C TRP A 143 27.19 8.63 -0.79
N THR A 144 26.24 7.80 -0.47
CA THR A 144 24.82 8.15 -0.43
C THR A 144 24.25 7.74 0.93
N LEU A 145 23.44 8.61 1.52
CA LEU A 145 22.64 8.33 2.70
C LEU A 145 21.17 8.34 2.29
N THR A 146 20.48 7.25 2.54
CA THR A 146 19.04 7.12 2.28
C THR A 146 18.30 6.91 3.58
N PHE A 147 17.25 7.69 3.81
CA PHE A 147 16.22 7.42 4.80
C PHE A 147 14.94 7.04 4.06
N GLN A 148 14.29 5.94 4.47
CA GLN A 148 13.01 5.50 3.94
C GLN A 148 12.05 5.18 5.08
N HIS A 149 10.80 5.59 4.92
CA HIS A 149 9.69 5.24 5.79
C HIS A 149 8.57 4.69 4.93
N ASP A 150 8.17 3.43 5.19
CA ASP A 150 7.06 2.75 4.56
C ASP A 150 5.94 2.58 5.58
N ILE A 151 4.78 3.14 5.31
CA ILE A 151 3.59 3.07 6.16
C ILE A 151 2.63 2.06 5.52
N PRO A 152 2.34 0.92 6.17
CA PRO A 152 1.36 -0.01 5.65
C PRO A 152 -0.06 0.53 5.86
N PHE A 153 -0.97 0.18 4.96
CA PHE A 153 -2.39 0.41 5.14
C PHE A 153 -3.21 -0.79 4.66
N GLU A 154 -4.40 -0.97 5.22
CA GLU A 154 -5.35 -2.01 4.83
C GLU A 154 -6.67 -1.40 4.30
N ASP A 155 -7.02 -0.21 4.75
CA ASP A 155 -8.26 0.47 4.35
C ASP A 155 -8.08 1.99 4.19
N GLY A 156 -9.19 2.70 3.96
CA GLY A 156 -9.19 4.15 3.77
C GLY A 156 -8.69 4.96 4.97
N SER A 157 -8.71 4.40 6.19
CA SER A 157 -8.14 5.06 7.38
C SER A 157 -6.61 5.05 7.31
N GLY A 158 -6.02 3.97 6.82
CA GLY A 158 -4.60 3.85 6.58
C GLY A 158 -4.11 4.85 5.54
N VAL A 159 -4.78 4.97 4.40
CA VAL A 159 -4.47 5.97 3.36
C VAL A 159 -4.53 7.41 3.90
N GLY A 160 -5.27 7.66 4.97
CA GLY A 160 -5.30 8.94 5.68
C GLY A 160 -4.17 9.14 6.68
N PHE A 161 -3.09 8.36 6.68
CA PHE A 161 -1.96 8.37 7.61
C PHE A 161 -2.34 8.15 9.08
N GLN A 162 -3.50 7.57 9.36
CA GLN A 162 -3.92 7.30 10.75
C GLN A 162 -3.08 6.21 11.40
N ASN A 163 -2.38 5.40 10.60
CA ASN A 163 -1.45 4.38 11.07
C ASN A 163 -0.13 4.95 11.60
N PHE A 164 0.23 6.19 11.24
CA PHE A 164 1.47 6.79 11.71
C PHE A 164 1.55 6.79 13.25
N PRO A 165 2.65 6.32 13.89
CA PRO A 165 3.98 6.10 13.32
C PRO A 165 4.29 4.64 12.92
N ASP A 166 3.29 3.78 12.67
CA ASP A 166 3.55 2.43 12.19
C ASP A 166 4.27 2.45 10.85
N GLY A 167 5.15 1.48 10.66
CA GLY A 167 5.88 1.34 9.43
C GLY A 167 7.26 0.72 9.56
N VAL A 168 7.92 0.61 8.43
CA VAL A 168 9.33 0.22 8.32
C VAL A 168 10.17 1.47 8.13
N ASN A 169 11.06 1.73 9.08
CA ASN A 169 12.02 2.82 9.03
C ASN A 169 13.38 2.25 8.63
N THR A 170 13.93 2.70 7.53
CA THR A 170 15.20 2.23 6.99
C THR A 170 16.18 3.38 6.88
N LEU A 171 17.38 3.17 7.38
CA LEU A 171 18.52 4.05 7.15
C LEU A 171 19.60 3.24 6.43
N HIS A 172 19.96 3.67 5.24
CA HIS A 172 20.97 3.03 4.40
C HIS A 172 22.08 4.02 4.07
N PHE A 173 23.28 3.66 4.48
CA PHE A 173 24.50 4.37 4.09
C PHE A 173 25.27 3.50 3.10
N SER A 174 25.59 4.03 1.94
CA SER A 174 26.23 3.32 0.85
C SER A 174 27.44 4.09 0.34
N PHE A 175 28.62 3.46 0.29
CA PHE A 175 29.78 4.01 -0.42
C PHE A 175 29.63 3.78 -1.93
N ASN A 176 29.99 4.79 -2.73
CA ASN A 176 29.98 4.65 -4.19
C ASN A 176 31.09 3.72 -4.70
N ASP A 177 32.17 3.61 -3.93
CA ASP A 177 33.22 2.60 -4.15
C ASP A 177 32.81 1.27 -3.52
N LYS A 178 32.39 0.31 -4.35
CA LYS A 178 31.93 -1.03 -3.94
C LYS A 178 33.06 -2.02 -3.69
N GLU A 179 34.32 -1.66 -3.95
CA GLU A 179 35.50 -2.48 -3.65
C GLU A 179 35.93 -2.37 -2.18
N LYS A 180 35.33 -1.47 -1.41
CA LYS A 180 35.59 -1.34 0.03
C LYS A 180 35.13 -2.59 0.77
N TRP A 181 35.86 -2.95 1.83
CA TRP A 181 35.53 -4.07 2.71
C TRP A 181 34.13 -3.94 3.35
N VAL A 182 33.72 -2.72 3.65
CA VAL A 182 32.33 -2.36 3.98
C VAL A 182 31.86 -1.37 2.94
N SER A 183 30.94 -1.80 2.06
CA SER A 183 30.39 -0.96 1.00
C SER A 183 29.05 -0.33 1.38
N ASP A 184 28.31 -1.00 2.26
CA ASP A 184 26.95 -0.62 2.64
C ASP A 184 26.72 -0.92 4.12
N LEU A 185 25.95 -0.05 4.78
CA LEU A 185 25.41 -0.24 6.13
C LEU A 185 23.90 -0.02 6.08
N LEU A 186 23.13 -1.01 6.50
CA LEU A 186 21.68 -0.94 6.54
C LEU A 186 21.20 -1.10 7.97
N LEU A 187 20.35 -0.20 8.44
CA LEU A 187 19.64 -0.28 9.68
C LEU A 187 18.14 -0.23 9.37
N GLU A 188 17.39 -1.19 9.88
CA GLU A 188 15.94 -1.27 9.74
C GLU A 188 15.28 -1.34 11.10
N PHE A 189 14.21 -0.58 11.29
CA PHE A 189 13.38 -0.59 12.47
C PHE A 189 11.90 -0.69 12.07
N ILE A 190 11.24 -1.75 12.51
CA ILE A 190 9.82 -2.01 12.26
C ILE A 190 9.02 -1.67 13.50
N TYR A 191 8.00 -0.84 13.35
CA TYR A 191 7.03 -0.52 14.38
C TYR A 191 5.61 -0.72 13.84
N THR A 192 4.77 -1.49 14.53
CA THR A 192 3.48 -1.97 14.04
C THR A 192 2.44 -2.07 15.15
N LYS A 193 2.52 -1.18 16.14
CA LYS A 193 1.68 -1.27 17.34
C LYS A 193 0.58 -0.22 17.40
N TRP A 194 0.61 0.79 16.55
CA TRP A 194 -0.34 1.90 16.60
C TRP A 194 -1.66 1.56 15.91
N GLN A 195 -1.63 0.95 14.71
CA GLN A 195 -2.78 0.39 13.99
C GLN A 195 -3.97 1.36 13.94
N SER A 196 -3.78 2.56 13.41
CA SER A 196 -4.75 3.66 13.39
C SER A 196 -5.10 4.26 14.75
N GLY A 197 -4.24 4.08 15.73
CA GLY A 197 -4.32 4.70 17.03
C GLY A 197 -5.14 3.93 18.06
N THR A 198 -5.45 4.60 19.17
CA THR A 198 -6.16 3.97 20.28
C THR A 198 -7.61 3.69 19.91
N ARG A 199 -8.02 2.45 20.04
CA ARG A 199 -9.41 2.04 19.86
C ARG A 199 -10.31 2.69 20.90
N HIS A 200 -11.33 3.40 20.48
CA HIS A 200 -12.32 4.03 21.36
C HIS A 200 -13.69 4.17 20.68
N ASP A 201 -14.74 4.30 21.51
CA ASP A 201 -16.09 4.54 21.03
C ASP A 201 -16.41 6.03 20.97
N ARG A 202 -17.11 6.46 19.94
CA ARG A 202 -17.77 7.76 19.88
C ARG A 202 -19.26 7.65 19.59
N PRO A 203 -20.08 8.60 20.03
CA PRO A 203 -21.48 8.69 19.60
C PRO A 203 -21.58 8.88 18.07
N ALA A 204 -22.64 8.34 17.49
CA ALA A 204 -22.96 8.58 16.09
C ALA A 204 -23.28 10.06 15.86
N THR A 205 -22.82 10.61 14.74
CA THR A 205 -23.21 11.96 14.30
C THR A 205 -24.67 11.97 13.82
N PRO A 206 -25.33 13.14 13.74
CA PRO A 206 -26.71 13.23 13.21
C PRO A 206 -26.86 12.71 11.78
N GLU A 207 -25.82 12.81 10.96
CA GLU A 207 -25.80 12.29 9.59
C GLU A 207 -25.71 10.76 9.55
N GLU A 208 -24.87 10.18 10.42
CA GLU A 208 -24.76 8.72 10.57
C GLU A 208 -26.03 8.11 11.13
N LEU A 209 -26.69 8.76 12.09
CA LEU A 209 -28.00 8.34 12.61
C LEU A 209 -29.09 8.37 11.54
N LYS A 210 -29.05 9.34 10.61
CA LYS A 210 -29.97 9.36 9.46
C LYS A 210 -29.75 8.19 8.52
N LYS A 211 -28.48 7.82 8.27
CA LYS A 211 -28.13 6.69 7.41
C LYS A 211 -28.39 5.34 8.08
N ASN A 212 -28.19 5.25 9.38
CA ASN A 212 -28.36 4.01 10.15
C ASN A 212 -28.92 4.29 11.55
N PRO A 213 -30.26 4.46 11.69
CA PRO A 213 -30.89 4.90 12.95
C PRO A 213 -30.66 3.96 14.14
N GLY A 214 -30.36 2.70 13.91
CA GLY A 214 -30.09 1.72 14.96
C GLY A 214 -28.66 1.75 15.51
N LYS A 215 -27.73 2.42 14.83
CA LYS A 215 -26.31 2.44 15.21
C LYS A 215 -25.95 3.75 15.89
N THR A 216 -26.10 3.78 17.21
CA THR A 216 -25.91 5.01 18.01
C THR A 216 -24.45 5.29 18.40
N ARG A 217 -23.55 4.32 18.23
CA ARG A 217 -22.10 4.43 18.54
C ARG A 217 -21.24 3.83 17.44
N TYR A 218 -20.07 4.39 17.25
CA TYR A 218 -19.04 3.90 16.33
C TYR A 218 -17.72 3.68 17.07
N VAL A 219 -17.07 2.56 16.79
CA VAL A 219 -15.68 2.31 17.21
C VAL A 219 -14.76 3.00 16.21
N ILE A 220 -13.78 3.71 16.69
CA ILE A 220 -12.75 4.38 15.87
C ILE A 220 -11.37 4.12 16.44
N GLY A 221 -10.37 4.14 15.57
CA GLY A 221 -8.97 3.87 15.91
C GLY A 221 -8.67 2.39 16.14
N GLY A 222 -7.42 2.01 16.03
CA GLY A 222 -6.91 0.65 16.26
C GLY A 222 -7.59 -0.43 15.42
N CYS A 223 -8.03 -0.10 14.21
CA CYS A 223 -8.85 -0.96 13.37
C CYS A 223 -8.12 -1.57 12.17
N ASP A 224 -6.90 -1.14 11.88
CA ASP A 224 -6.09 -1.68 10.79
C ASP A 224 -5.30 -2.89 11.29
N ASP A 225 -5.81 -4.07 10.99
CA ASP A 225 -5.26 -5.35 11.47
C ASP A 225 -4.32 -5.99 10.44
N TYR A 226 -3.46 -5.20 9.78
CA TYR A 226 -2.60 -5.66 8.67
C TYR A 226 -1.60 -6.77 9.02
N PHE A 227 -1.52 -7.21 10.28
CA PHE A 227 -0.75 -8.38 10.70
C PHE A 227 -1.60 -9.54 11.22
N ASN A 228 -2.91 -9.37 11.37
CA ASN A 228 -3.81 -10.39 11.92
C ASN A 228 -4.66 -11.09 10.87
N ASN A 229 -4.58 -10.66 9.62
CA ASN A 229 -5.35 -11.20 8.48
C ASN A 229 -4.58 -12.26 7.69
N GLY A 230 -3.74 -13.03 8.37
CA GLY A 230 -2.98 -14.14 7.78
C GLY A 230 -3.77 -15.43 7.70
#